data_8991c7fe28a8f3fdc6a8310197583758
#
_entry.id   8991c7fe28a8f3fdc6a8310197583758
#
_cell.length_a   1.000
_cell.length_b   1.000
_cell.length_c   1.000
_cell.angle_alpha   90.00
_cell.angle_beta   90.00
_cell.angle_gamma   90.00
#
_symmetry.space_group_name_H-M   'P 1'
#
loop_
_entity.id
_entity.type
_entity.pdbx_description
1 polymer ?
#
loop_
_entity_poly.entity_id
_entity_poly.type
_entity_poly.pdbx_seq_one_letter_code
_entity_poly.pdbx_strand_id
1 'polypeptide(L)'
;DDYDAGNLSYLSIRYAGRVVGLSNELNGLSLGAIGRGTKIHHIEIMNNVDDGIEIWGGTVDLKYVSIWNVGDDSFDVDQGWRGRAQFGLIVQGYSRNASQGSGLGDNIFEFDGAENSDAQPRTRAAIYNFTTIANTESGDGTTTWRDNASVQFRNNIFIGKGDKLVRVDEEDGDGSSGYGHN
;
A
#
# COMPACT_ATOMS: atom_id res chain seq x y z
N ASP A 1 -8.77 -11.58 14.31
CA ASP A 1 -9.52 -12.26 13.29
C ASP A 1 -8.65 -13.34 12.64
N ASP A 2 -9.05 -14.61 12.76
CA ASP A 2 -8.28 -15.78 12.32
C ASP A 2 -8.91 -16.45 11.08
N TYR A 3 -9.82 -15.75 10.39
CA TYR A 3 -10.43 -16.26 9.17
C TYR A 3 -9.35 -16.69 8.16
N ASP A 4 -9.54 -17.86 7.57
CA ASP A 4 -8.63 -18.47 6.61
C ASP A 4 -9.34 -18.57 5.24
N ALA A 5 -8.89 -17.74 4.29
CA ALA A 5 -9.35 -17.78 2.90
C ALA A 5 -8.47 -18.70 2.03
N GLY A 6 -7.50 -19.40 2.62
CA GLY A 6 -6.63 -20.31 1.90
C GLY A 6 -5.19 -19.84 1.75
N ASN A 7 -4.56 -20.25 0.67
CA ASN A 7 -3.15 -19.94 0.39
C ASN A 7 -3.00 -19.35 -1.01
N LEU A 8 -2.38 -18.18 -1.05
CA LEU A 8 -1.97 -17.51 -2.28
C LEU A 8 -0.44 -17.37 -2.27
N SER A 9 0.25 -18.12 -3.12
CA SER A 9 1.71 -18.14 -3.11
C SER A 9 2.33 -18.40 -4.47
N TYR A 10 3.55 -17.89 -4.66
CA TYR A 10 4.30 -18.01 -5.90
C TYR A 10 3.53 -17.51 -7.13
N LEU A 11 2.89 -16.35 -6.96
CA LEU A 11 2.06 -15.71 -7.98
C LEU A 11 2.78 -14.48 -8.53
N SER A 12 2.73 -14.34 -9.86
CA SER A 12 3.15 -13.12 -10.56
C SER A 12 1.94 -12.52 -11.28
N ILE A 13 1.62 -11.27 -10.96
CA ILE A 13 0.55 -10.47 -11.58
C ILE A 13 1.22 -9.41 -12.42
N ARG A 14 0.97 -9.40 -13.72
CA ARG A 14 1.67 -8.49 -14.64
C ARG A 14 0.73 -7.86 -15.64
N TYR A 15 0.98 -6.56 -15.93
CA TYR A 15 0.23 -5.80 -16.93
C TYR A 15 -1.28 -5.83 -16.68
N ALA A 16 -1.65 -5.79 -15.40
CA ALA A 16 -3.03 -5.72 -14.96
C ALA A 16 -3.46 -4.26 -14.73
N GLY A 17 -4.62 -4.05 -14.17
CA GLY A 17 -5.11 -2.73 -13.83
C GLY A 17 -5.85 -2.06 -14.97
N ARG A 18 -7.08 -2.46 -15.22
CA ARG A 18 -7.93 -1.81 -16.21
C ARG A 18 -8.70 -0.66 -15.58
N VAL A 19 -8.75 0.48 -16.24
CA VAL A 19 -9.73 1.53 -15.94
C VAL A 19 -11.13 1.01 -16.24
N VAL A 20 -11.97 0.93 -15.22
CA VAL A 20 -13.35 0.42 -15.33
C VAL A 20 -14.39 1.52 -15.18
N GLY A 21 -13.99 2.73 -14.83
CA GLY A 21 -14.86 3.89 -14.69
C GLY A 21 -14.08 5.18 -14.51
N LEU A 22 -14.77 6.26 -14.19
CA LEU A 22 -14.13 7.54 -13.88
C LEU A 22 -13.49 7.42 -12.49
N SER A 23 -12.18 7.60 -12.40
CA SER A 23 -11.41 7.40 -11.16
C SER A 23 -11.73 6.05 -10.50
N ASN A 24 -11.70 4.99 -11.29
CA ASN A 24 -12.00 3.65 -10.82
C ASN A 24 -11.21 2.65 -11.66
N GLU A 25 -10.10 2.25 -11.16
CA GLU A 25 -9.12 1.36 -11.75
C GLU A 25 -9.07 0.04 -10.98
N LEU A 26 -8.38 -0.94 -11.51
CA LEU A 26 -8.18 -2.22 -10.84
C LEU A 26 -6.75 -2.33 -10.30
N ASN A 27 -6.64 -2.66 -9.04
CA ASN A 27 -5.36 -2.93 -8.41
C ASN A 27 -4.73 -4.25 -8.87
N GLY A 28 -3.47 -4.42 -8.63
CA GLY A 28 -2.79 -5.68 -8.89
C GLY A 28 -3.34 -6.81 -8.00
N LEU A 29 -3.44 -6.57 -6.71
CA LEU A 29 -4.03 -7.47 -5.73
C LEU A 29 -4.86 -6.70 -4.72
N SER A 30 -6.15 -6.93 -4.68
CA SER A 30 -7.07 -6.35 -3.70
C SER A 30 -7.43 -7.36 -2.62
N LEU A 31 -7.33 -6.97 -1.36
CA LEU A 31 -7.59 -7.81 -0.19
C LEU A 31 -8.64 -7.16 0.71
N GLY A 32 -9.85 -7.69 0.74
CA GLY A 32 -10.97 -7.19 1.55
C GLY A 32 -11.16 -7.99 2.84
N ALA A 33 -10.83 -7.41 3.99
CA ALA A 33 -11.08 -7.97 5.33
C ALA A 33 -10.54 -9.40 5.55
N ILE A 34 -9.41 -9.75 4.92
CA ILE A 34 -8.82 -11.09 5.02
C ILE A 34 -8.18 -11.31 6.39
N GLY A 35 -8.46 -12.47 6.96
CA GLY A 35 -7.99 -12.84 8.31
C GLY A 35 -6.59 -13.46 8.33
N ARG A 36 -6.00 -13.49 9.52
CA ARG A 36 -4.62 -13.96 9.75
C ARG A 36 -4.39 -15.45 9.47
N GLY A 37 -5.44 -16.26 9.43
CA GLY A 37 -5.33 -17.67 9.02
C GLY A 37 -4.87 -17.84 7.59
N THR A 38 -5.18 -16.87 6.73
CA THR A 38 -4.81 -16.87 5.31
C THR A 38 -3.30 -16.73 5.12
N LYS A 39 -2.76 -17.47 4.18
CA LYS A 39 -1.33 -17.44 3.83
C LYS A 39 -1.11 -16.70 2.52
N ILE A 40 -0.40 -15.58 2.55
CA ILE A 40 -0.02 -14.82 1.35
C ILE A 40 1.49 -14.60 1.35
N HIS A 41 2.18 -15.19 0.38
CA HIS A 41 3.63 -15.04 0.28
C HIS A 41 4.19 -15.30 -1.13
N HIS A 42 5.37 -14.76 -1.41
CA HIS A 42 6.03 -14.84 -2.71
C HIS A 42 5.13 -14.33 -3.83
N ILE A 43 4.72 -13.09 -3.68
CA ILE A 43 3.87 -12.38 -4.64
C ILE A 43 4.71 -11.36 -5.39
N GLU A 44 4.62 -11.38 -6.71
CA GLU A 44 5.19 -10.36 -7.57
C GLU A 44 4.08 -9.61 -8.29
N ILE A 45 4.13 -8.30 -8.27
CA ILE A 45 3.22 -7.43 -9.04
C ILE A 45 4.06 -6.49 -9.89
N MET A 46 3.71 -6.36 -11.16
CA MET A 46 4.55 -5.66 -12.11
C MET A 46 3.73 -4.95 -13.19
N ASN A 47 4.00 -3.67 -13.38
CA ASN A 47 3.35 -2.86 -14.42
C ASN A 47 1.82 -2.85 -14.30
N ASN A 48 1.30 -2.67 -13.11
CA ASN A 48 -0.13 -2.44 -12.89
C ASN A 48 -0.48 -0.99 -13.19
N VAL A 49 -1.72 -0.71 -13.58
CA VAL A 49 -2.16 0.65 -13.91
C VAL A 49 -2.40 1.49 -12.67
N ASP A 50 -2.95 0.88 -11.67
CA ASP A 50 -3.30 1.43 -10.38
C ASP A 50 -2.37 0.83 -9.32
N ASP A 51 -2.82 0.66 -8.08
CA ASP A 51 -1.99 0.15 -7.00
C ASP A 51 -1.39 -1.23 -7.26
N GLY A 52 -0.29 -1.47 -6.62
CA GLY A 52 0.29 -2.80 -6.58
C GLY A 52 -0.56 -3.74 -5.72
N ILE A 53 -0.61 -3.46 -4.44
CA ILE A 53 -1.47 -4.16 -3.47
C ILE A 53 -2.32 -3.12 -2.77
N GLU A 54 -3.62 -3.37 -2.67
CA GLU A 54 -4.52 -2.58 -1.85
C GLU A 54 -5.26 -3.47 -0.84
N ILE A 55 -5.30 -3.03 0.43
CA ILE A 55 -5.83 -3.83 1.54
C ILE A 55 -6.88 -3.05 2.30
N TRP A 56 -8.13 -3.46 2.18
CA TRP A 56 -9.24 -2.92 2.97
C TRP A 56 -9.48 -3.75 4.24
N GLY A 57 -8.91 -3.31 5.34
CA GLY A 57 -9.12 -3.94 6.63
C GLY A 57 -8.53 -5.36 6.78
N GLY A 58 -8.95 -6.05 7.81
CA GLY A 58 -8.48 -7.42 8.08
C GLY A 58 -7.19 -7.49 8.89
N THR A 59 -6.60 -8.68 8.91
CA THR A 59 -5.43 -8.99 9.75
C THR A 59 -4.41 -9.92 9.06
N VAL A 60 -4.54 -10.12 7.77
CA VAL A 60 -3.63 -10.99 7.01
C VAL A 60 -2.19 -10.48 7.06
N ASP A 61 -1.26 -11.40 7.17
CA ASP A 61 0.18 -11.12 7.07
C ASP A 61 0.70 -11.47 5.67
N LEU A 62 1.60 -10.64 5.13
CA LEU A 62 2.24 -10.86 3.84
C LEU A 62 3.75 -11.05 4.00
N LYS A 63 4.33 -11.93 3.20
CA LYS A 63 5.80 -12.12 3.17
C LYS A 63 6.32 -12.29 1.74
N TYR A 64 7.55 -11.80 1.53
CA TYR A 64 8.24 -11.95 0.25
C TYR A 64 7.42 -11.33 -0.89
N VAL A 65 7.22 -10.04 -0.79
CA VAL A 65 6.46 -9.24 -1.76
C VAL A 65 7.42 -8.46 -2.64
N SER A 66 7.16 -8.46 -3.94
CA SER A 66 7.94 -7.70 -4.92
C SER A 66 7.00 -6.90 -5.79
N ILE A 67 7.11 -5.57 -5.77
CA ILE A 67 6.24 -4.67 -6.52
C ILE A 67 7.08 -3.77 -7.40
N TRP A 68 6.74 -3.72 -8.69
CA TRP A 68 7.52 -3.03 -9.69
C TRP A 68 6.66 -2.15 -10.59
N ASN A 69 7.00 -0.87 -10.67
CA ASN A 69 6.52 0.00 -11.73
C ASN A 69 4.99 -0.01 -11.86
N VAL A 70 4.29 0.29 -10.78
CA VAL A 70 2.84 0.46 -10.76
C VAL A 70 2.46 1.92 -10.97
N GLY A 71 1.24 2.19 -11.36
CA GLY A 71 0.81 3.50 -11.83
C GLY A 71 0.37 4.45 -10.73
N ASP A 72 -0.02 3.92 -9.58
CA ASP A 72 -0.40 4.68 -8.39
C ASP A 72 0.42 4.20 -7.18
N ASP A 73 -0.16 3.88 -6.06
CA ASP A 73 0.56 3.49 -4.87
C ASP A 73 1.11 2.06 -4.95
N SER A 74 2.33 1.87 -4.49
CA SER A 74 2.88 0.52 -4.57
C SER A 74 2.23 -0.41 -3.56
N PHE A 75 1.98 0.07 -2.36
CA PHE A 75 1.35 -0.69 -1.29
C PHE A 75 0.39 0.23 -0.53
N ASP A 76 -0.88 0.08 -0.80
CA ASP A 76 -1.95 0.85 -0.20
C ASP A 76 -2.71 0.07 0.88
N VAL A 77 -3.11 0.75 1.91
CA VAL A 77 -3.80 0.17 3.07
C VAL A 77 -4.92 1.06 3.56
N ASP A 78 -6.10 0.50 3.56
CA ASP A 78 -7.31 1.16 3.99
C ASP A 78 -8.01 0.49 5.17
N GLN A 79 -8.88 1.25 5.79
CA GLN A 79 -10.03 0.79 6.59
C GLN A 79 -9.71 -0.24 7.66
N GLY A 80 -8.63 -0.03 8.39
CA GLY A 80 -8.40 -0.77 9.62
C GLY A 80 -7.61 -2.08 9.47
N TRP A 81 -6.74 -2.19 8.48
CA TRP A 81 -5.81 -3.32 8.42
C TRP A 81 -4.85 -3.34 9.62
N ARG A 82 -4.70 -4.51 10.23
CA ARG A 82 -3.85 -4.73 11.41
C ARG A 82 -2.94 -5.94 11.22
N GLY A 83 -2.43 -6.06 10.03
CA GLY A 83 -1.50 -7.11 9.65
C GLY A 83 -0.05 -6.65 9.62
N ARG A 84 0.80 -7.51 9.12
CA ARG A 84 2.23 -7.30 8.96
C ARG A 84 2.65 -7.64 7.55
N ALA A 85 3.55 -6.83 6.97
CA ALA A 85 4.26 -7.20 5.75
C ALA A 85 5.76 -7.30 6.03
N GLN A 86 6.41 -8.34 5.53
CA GLN A 86 7.82 -8.60 5.80
C GLN A 86 8.57 -9.17 4.59
N PHE A 87 9.79 -8.69 4.41
CA PHE A 87 10.68 -9.06 3.30
C PHE A 87 10.11 -8.63 1.95
N GLY A 88 10.16 -7.35 1.69
CA GLY A 88 9.65 -6.77 0.46
C GLY A 88 10.70 -6.02 -0.34
N LEU A 89 10.44 -5.94 -1.63
CA LEU A 89 11.15 -5.06 -2.56
C LEU A 89 10.12 -4.26 -3.35
N ILE A 90 10.23 -2.94 -3.29
CA ILE A 90 9.40 -2.05 -4.09
C ILE A 90 10.31 -1.19 -4.96
N VAL A 91 10.03 -1.16 -6.25
CA VAL A 91 10.74 -0.32 -7.20
C VAL A 91 9.75 0.45 -8.05
N GLN A 92 9.68 1.75 -7.82
CA GLN A 92 8.92 2.63 -8.70
C GLN A 92 9.70 2.87 -9.98
N GLY A 93 9.05 2.68 -11.11
CA GLY A 93 9.69 2.81 -12.41
C GLY A 93 9.75 4.25 -12.93
N TYR A 94 10.48 4.44 -14.00
CA TYR A 94 10.60 5.72 -14.74
C TYR A 94 9.68 5.73 -15.97
N SER A 95 8.45 5.30 -15.85
CA SER A 95 7.54 5.38 -17.01
C SER A 95 7.07 6.81 -17.22
N ARG A 96 7.57 7.46 -18.24
CA ARG A 96 7.15 8.83 -18.63
C ARG A 96 5.83 8.87 -19.40
N ASN A 97 5.24 7.75 -19.69
CA ASN A 97 4.08 7.63 -20.58
C ASN A 97 2.90 6.88 -19.95
N ALA A 98 2.80 6.80 -18.64
CA ALA A 98 1.61 6.26 -18.03
C ALA A 98 0.45 7.23 -18.30
N SER A 99 -0.57 6.73 -18.95
CA SER A 99 -1.75 7.52 -19.34
C SER A 99 -2.98 7.16 -18.53
N GLN A 100 -2.82 6.39 -17.48
CA GLN A 100 -3.91 5.84 -16.67
C GLN A 100 -3.48 5.76 -15.20
N GLY A 101 -4.42 5.85 -14.30
CA GLY A 101 -4.16 5.99 -12.86
C GLY A 101 -3.51 7.35 -12.57
N SER A 102 -2.90 7.52 -11.43
CA SER A 102 -2.12 8.72 -11.08
C SER A 102 -0.84 8.84 -11.90
N GLY A 103 -0.49 7.82 -12.65
CA GLY A 103 0.39 7.88 -13.81
C GLY A 103 1.77 7.29 -13.64
N LEU A 104 2.62 7.79 -12.75
CA LEU A 104 4.05 7.43 -12.69
C LEU A 104 4.47 6.78 -11.37
N GLY A 105 3.50 6.27 -10.62
CA GLY A 105 3.65 5.89 -9.24
C GLY A 105 3.52 7.10 -8.32
N ASP A 106 2.64 7.04 -7.36
CA ASP A 106 2.49 8.07 -6.35
C ASP A 106 3.32 7.70 -5.11
N ASN A 107 2.75 7.14 -4.09
CA ASN A 107 3.51 6.75 -2.92
C ASN A 107 4.11 5.34 -3.04
N ILE A 108 5.13 5.07 -2.26
CA ILE A 108 5.58 3.69 -2.03
C ILE A 108 4.63 2.97 -1.09
N PHE A 109 4.20 3.67 -0.06
CA PHE A 109 3.17 3.23 0.87
C PHE A 109 2.16 4.33 1.10
N GLU A 110 0.90 4.00 1.01
CA GLU A 110 -0.19 4.79 1.54
C GLU A 110 -0.87 4.04 2.69
N PHE A 111 -1.24 4.76 3.74
CA PHE A 111 -1.91 4.17 4.89
C PHE A 111 -3.04 5.08 5.33
N ASP A 112 -4.25 4.60 5.14
CA ASP A 112 -5.46 5.29 5.51
C ASP A 112 -6.17 4.60 6.67
N GLY A 113 -6.84 5.40 7.45
CA GLY A 113 -7.77 4.94 8.45
C GLY A 113 -9.16 4.71 7.85
N ALA A 114 -10.19 5.01 8.61
CA ALA A 114 -11.54 4.99 8.10
C ALA A 114 -11.90 6.36 7.56
N GLU A 115 -12.15 6.46 6.28
CA GLU A 115 -12.56 7.68 5.62
C GLU A 115 -13.75 8.35 6.32
N ASN A 116 -13.67 9.65 6.49
CA ASN A 116 -14.74 10.49 7.07
C ASN A 116 -15.23 10.04 8.47
N SER A 117 -14.43 9.29 9.21
CA SER A 117 -14.84 8.84 10.53
C SER A 117 -13.68 8.32 11.39
N ASP A 118 -13.90 8.26 12.70
CA ASP A 118 -13.04 7.54 13.67
C ASP A 118 -13.44 6.06 13.83
N ALA A 119 -13.98 5.45 12.80
CA ALA A 119 -14.45 4.06 12.86
C ALA A 119 -13.34 3.10 13.33
N GLN A 120 -13.76 2.12 14.08
CA GLN A 120 -12.88 1.09 14.62
C GLN A 120 -13.07 -0.23 13.86
N PRO A 121 -12.03 -1.00 13.71
CA PRO A 121 -10.68 -0.82 14.23
C PRO A 121 -9.87 0.18 13.38
N ARG A 122 -9.00 0.95 14.04
CA ARG A 122 -8.03 1.82 13.33
C ARG A 122 -6.98 0.98 12.61
N THR A 123 -6.50 1.48 11.49
CA THR A 123 -5.35 0.90 10.78
C THR A 123 -4.11 0.90 11.69
N ARG A 124 -3.47 -0.26 11.81
CA ARG A 124 -2.24 -0.45 12.59
C ARG A 124 -1.31 -1.42 11.86
N ALA A 125 -0.66 -0.91 10.85
CA ALA A 125 0.22 -1.69 9.99
C ALA A 125 1.61 -1.86 10.61
N ALA A 126 2.30 -2.94 10.24
CA ALA A 126 3.70 -3.13 10.59
C ALA A 126 4.51 -3.65 9.39
N ILE A 127 5.48 -2.86 8.95
CA ILE A 127 6.28 -3.09 7.76
C ILE A 127 7.73 -3.36 8.16
N TYR A 128 8.24 -4.52 7.81
CA TYR A 128 9.57 -4.96 8.22
C TYR A 128 10.44 -5.43 7.05
N ASN A 129 11.70 -5.04 7.05
CA ASN A 129 12.69 -5.57 6.11
C ASN A 129 12.30 -5.35 4.64
N PHE A 130 11.78 -4.19 4.32
CA PHE A 130 11.58 -3.75 2.96
C PHE A 130 12.77 -2.94 2.47
N THR A 131 13.11 -3.13 1.20
CA THR A 131 13.95 -2.20 0.45
C THR A 131 13.05 -1.53 -0.59
N THR A 132 13.07 -0.20 -0.61
CA THR A 132 12.25 0.56 -1.53
C THR A 132 13.10 1.52 -2.33
N ILE A 133 12.85 1.61 -3.62
CA ILE A 133 13.50 2.52 -4.56
C ILE A 133 12.42 3.37 -5.19
N ALA A 134 12.29 4.62 -4.75
CA ALA A 134 11.28 5.54 -5.21
C ALA A 134 11.67 6.19 -6.54
N ASN A 135 10.66 6.61 -7.29
CA ASN A 135 10.83 7.53 -8.41
C ASN A 135 10.87 8.96 -7.87
N THR A 136 11.99 9.65 -8.05
CA THR A 136 12.19 11.02 -7.57
C THR A 136 11.51 12.09 -8.44
N GLU A 137 10.99 11.72 -9.59
CA GLU A 137 10.35 12.63 -10.54
C GLU A 137 8.82 12.65 -10.43
N SER A 138 8.24 11.82 -9.57
CA SER A 138 6.80 11.71 -9.39
C SER A 138 6.44 11.43 -7.93
N GLY A 139 5.20 11.69 -7.57
CA GLY A 139 4.67 11.42 -6.26
C GLY A 139 4.95 12.48 -5.20
N ASP A 140 4.06 12.56 -4.25
CA ASP A 140 4.09 13.54 -3.16
C ASP A 140 5.00 13.14 -2.00
N GLY A 141 5.41 11.90 -1.97
CA GLY A 141 6.24 11.41 -0.90
C GLY A 141 6.51 9.92 -1.00
N THR A 142 7.29 9.44 -0.06
CA THR A 142 7.60 8.03 -0.02
C THR A 142 6.54 7.23 0.73
N THR A 143 5.98 7.82 1.78
CA THR A 143 4.87 7.24 2.52
C THR A 143 3.88 8.32 2.95
N THR A 144 2.60 8.07 2.77
CA THR A 144 1.51 8.94 3.21
C THR A 144 0.68 8.23 4.29
N TRP A 145 0.33 8.97 5.35
CA TRP A 145 -0.49 8.47 6.46
C TRP A 145 -1.64 9.44 6.67
N ARG A 146 -2.87 8.93 6.56
CA ARG A 146 -4.09 9.73 6.67
C ARG A 146 -5.07 9.09 7.66
N ASP A 147 -6.09 9.80 8.04
CA ASP A 147 -7.28 9.30 8.75
C ASP A 147 -6.99 8.42 9.97
N ASN A 148 -6.10 8.86 10.83
CA ASN A 148 -5.71 8.12 12.04
C ASN A 148 -4.97 6.79 11.81
N ALA A 149 -4.40 6.55 10.64
CA ALA A 149 -3.57 5.39 10.44
C ALA A 149 -2.31 5.42 11.34
N SER A 150 -1.91 4.27 11.82
CA SER A 150 -0.69 4.06 12.61
C SER A 150 0.19 3.01 11.95
N VAL A 151 1.47 3.32 11.76
CA VAL A 151 2.39 2.42 11.06
C VAL A 151 3.66 2.21 11.87
N GLN A 152 4.18 1.01 11.87
CA GLN A 152 5.50 0.71 12.40
C GLN A 152 6.44 0.28 11.28
N PHE A 153 7.48 1.06 11.03
CA PHE A 153 8.56 0.69 10.14
C PHE A 153 9.77 0.19 10.93
N ARG A 154 10.30 -0.98 10.57
CA ARG A 154 11.51 -1.53 11.20
C ARG A 154 12.43 -2.19 10.17
N ASN A 155 13.72 -1.88 10.23
CA ASN A 155 14.75 -2.43 9.35
C ASN A 155 14.45 -2.24 7.86
N ASN A 156 13.83 -1.12 7.49
CA ASN A 156 13.54 -0.79 6.10
C ASN A 156 14.64 0.12 5.53
N ILE A 157 14.83 0.05 4.22
CA ILE A 157 15.74 0.90 3.46
C ILE A 157 14.92 1.67 2.43
N PHE A 158 14.95 2.99 2.50
CA PHE A 158 14.28 3.88 1.56
C PHE A 158 15.32 4.61 0.71
N ILE A 159 15.27 4.41 -0.60
CA ILE A 159 16.21 5.01 -1.57
C ILE A 159 15.42 5.87 -2.54
N GLY A 160 15.95 7.06 -2.84
CA GLY A 160 15.36 7.94 -3.83
C GLY A 160 13.99 8.46 -3.42
N LYS A 161 13.82 8.81 -2.14
CA LYS A 161 12.57 9.41 -1.67
C LYS A 161 12.24 10.68 -2.45
N GLY A 162 10.96 10.99 -2.59
CA GLY A 162 10.48 12.30 -3.02
C GLY A 162 10.81 13.39 -1.99
N ASP A 163 10.04 14.44 -1.96
CA ASP A 163 10.27 15.59 -1.05
C ASP A 163 10.24 15.20 0.42
N LYS A 164 9.43 14.20 0.76
CA LYS A 164 9.21 13.77 2.15
C LYS A 164 9.35 12.26 2.27
N LEU A 165 9.98 11.80 3.33
CA LEU A 165 9.99 10.38 3.66
C LEU A 165 8.62 9.94 4.19
N VAL A 166 8.03 10.74 5.05
CA VAL A 166 6.70 10.52 5.61
C VAL A 166 5.91 11.81 5.45
N ARG A 167 4.74 11.71 4.89
CA ARG A 167 3.72 12.75 4.86
C ARG A 167 2.59 12.31 5.79
N VAL A 168 2.14 13.20 6.65
CA VAL A 168 0.96 12.98 7.48
C VAL A 168 -0.06 14.04 7.09
N ASP A 169 -1.16 13.61 6.56
CA ASP A 169 -2.24 14.48 6.13
C ASP A 169 -3.50 14.26 6.95
N GLU A 170 -4.19 15.35 7.19
CA GLU A 170 -5.59 15.32 7.57
C GLU A 170 -6.40 15.45 6.28
N GLU A 171 -6.95 14.38 5.81
CA GLU A 171 -8.03 14.46 4.86
C GLU A 171 -9.37 14.42 5.57
N ASP A 172 -10.42 14.71 4.93
CA ASP A 172 -11.83 14.88 5.27
C ASP A 172 -12.39 14.12 6.49
N GLY A 173 -11.51 13.63 7.31
CA GLY A 173 -11.83 13.01 8.57
C GLY A 173 -12.30 14.04 9.60
N ASP A 174 -12.46 13.60 10.77
CA ASP A 174 -12.86 14.38 11.93
C ASP A 174 -11.71 15.15 12.60
N GLY A 175 -10.60 15.30 11.91
CA GLY A 175 -9.46 16.08 12.38
C GLY A 175 -8.62 15.39 13.46
N SER A 176 -8.75 14.11 13.61
CA SER A 176 -8.00 13.36 14.64
C SER A 176 -6.85 12.55 14.09
N SER A 177 -6.23 12.99 13.00
CA SER A 177 -5.06 12.32 12.45
C SER A 177 -4.01 12.10 13.54
N GLY A 178 -3.56 10.86 13.64
CA GLY A 178 -2.87 10.36 14.80
C GLY A 178 -1.44 10.86 15.01
N TYR A 179 -1.25 12.13 15.05
CA TYR A 179 0.00 12.73 15.47
C TYR A 179 0.43 12.21 16.83
N GLY A 180 1.56 11.59 16.89
CA GLY A 180 2.16 11.15 18.14
C GLY A 180 1.81 9.74 18.60
N HIS A 181 1.13 8.98 17.78
CA HIS A 181 0.84 7.57 18.06
C HIS A 181 1.72 6.58 17.28
N ASN A 182 2.64 7.08 16.48
CA ASN A 182 3.54 6.28 15.65
C ASN A 182 4.97 6.26 16.19
#